data_81fc98df619f990b2a7997ffd3401e39
#
_entry.id   81fc98df619f990b2a7997ffd3401e39
#
_cell.length_a   1.000
_cell.length_b   1.000
_cell.length_c   1.000
_cell.angle_alpha   90.00
_cell.angle_beta   90.00
_cell.angle_gamma   90.00
#
_symmetry.space_group_name_H-M   'P 1'
#
loop_
_entity.id
_entity.type
_entity.pdbx_description
1 polymer ?
#
loop_
_entity_poly.entity_id
_entity_poly.type
_entity_poly.pdbx_seq_one_letter_code
_entity_poly.pdbx_strand_id
1 'polypeptide(L)'
;MTDRIAKKSRKRKKIIKISALIGVLLIGMIGYGMYWAFFDMNRLPVGEYVTEKTSPDGTYTIKAYRTNAGETTSYSIRGELTFNNSTQKTKNIYWNNREDTAKINWLSNDKVVINGHTLEVPNEKYDFRQ
;
A
#
# COMPACT_ATOMS: atom_id res chain seq x y z
N MET A 1 -32.78 -31.16 -40.18
CA MET A 1 -32.41 -31.72 -38.84
C MET A 1 -30.98 -31.45 -38.50
N THR A 2 -30.02 -31.60 -39.38
CA THR A 2 -28.61 -31.31 -39.17
C THR A 2 -28.32 -29.86 -38.88
N ASP A 3 -29.04 -28.88 -39.45
CA ASP A 3 -28.81 -27.44 -39.21
C ASP A 3 -29.17 -27.00 -37.81
N ARG A 4 -30.16 -27.61 -37.16
CA ARG A 4 -30.55 -27.30 -35.78
C ARG A 4 -29.50 -27.77 -34.80
N ILE A 5 -28.89 -28.93 -35.05
CA ILE A 5 -27.83 -29.46 -34.16
C ILE A 5 -26.58 -28.63 -34.31
N ALA A 6 -26.20 -28.18 -35.47
CA ALA A 6 -25.07 -27.31 -35.73
C ALA A 6 -25.23 -25.94 -35.05
N LYS A 7 -26.41 -25.34 -35.12
CA LYS A 7 -26.73 -24.06 -34.47
C LYS A 7 -26.66 -24.16 -32.93
N LYS A 8 -27.16 -25.24 -32.34
CA LYS A 8 -27.07 -25.47 -30.91
C LYS A 8 -25.60 -25.61 -30.43
N SER A 9 -24.78 -26.33 -31.20
CA SER A 9 -23.37 -26.50 -30.90
C SER A 9 -22.60 -25.17 -30.96
N ARG A 10 -22.88 -24.32 -31.93
CA ARG A 10 -22.27 -22.99 -32.04
C ARG A 10 -22.65 -22.07 -30.89
N LYS A 11 -23.90 -22.06 -30.45
CA LYS A 11 -24.38 -21.29 -29.34
C LYS A 11 -23.70 -21.75 -28.02
N ARG A 12 -23.56 -23.05 -27.79
CA ARG A 12 -22.87 -23.60 -26.62
C ARG A 12 -21.41 -23.16 -26.59
N LYS A 13 -20.71 -23.18 -27.69
CA LYS A 13 -19.30 -22.74 -27.79
C LYS A 13 -19.15 -21.26 -27.47
N LYS A 14 -20.06 -20.40 -27.95
CA LYS A 14 -20.06 -18.97 -27.61
C LYS A 14 -20.31 -18.74 -26.15
N ILE A 15 -21.26 -19.43 -25.53
CA ILE A 15 -21.58 -19.32 -24.12
C ILE A 15 -20.38 -19.73 -23.27
N ILE A 16 -19.71 -20.82 -23.63
CA ILE A 16 -18.51 -21.27 -22.89
C ILE A 16 -17.39 -20.24 -22.98
N LYS A 17 -17.15 -19.64 -24.15
CA LYS A 17 -16.13 -18.61 -24.32
C LYS A 17 -16.44 -17.35 -23.51
N ILE A 18 -17.70 -16.90 -23.52
CA ILE A 18 -18.15 -15.74 -22.76
C ILE A 18 -18.03 -16.01 -21.26
N SER A 19 -18.45 -17.20 -20.81
CA SER A 19 -18.34 -17.59 -19.40
C SER A 19 -16.89 -17.66 -18.94
N ALA A 20 -15.98 -18.18 -19.74
CA ALA A 20 -14.57 -18.22 -19.46
C ALA A 20 -13.97 -16.82 -19.33
N LEU A 21 -14.35 -15.90 -20.23
CA LEU A 21 -13.89 -14.51 -20.21
C LEU A 21 -14.38 -13.79 -18.95
N ILE A 22 -15.66 -13.95 -18.60
CA ILE A 22 -16.24 -13.37 -17.39
C ILE A 22 -15.53 -13.91 -16.15
N GLY A 23 -15.27 -15.22 -16.10
CA GLY A 23 -14.54 -15.85 -15.00
C GLY A 23 -13.14 -15.26 -14.80
N VAL A 24 -12.39 -15.07 -15.88
CA VAL A 24 -11.05 -14.46 -15.82
C VAL A 24 -11.13 -13.01 -15.33
N LEU A 25 -12.09 -12.24 -15.81
CA LEU A 25 -12.29 -10.86 -15.37
C LEU A 25 -12.64 -10.78 -13.87
N LEU A 26 -13.51 -11.68 -13.38
CA LEU A 26 -13.89 -11.73 -11.97
C LEU A 26 -12.68 -12.09 -11.08
N ILE A 27 -11.89 -13.07 -11.48
CA ILE A 27 -10.68 -13.45 -10.75
C ILE A 27 -9.69 -12.28 -10.70
N GLY A 28 -9.51 -11.58 -11.83
CA GLY A 28 -8.66 -10.40 -11.88
C GLY A 28 -9.13 -9.28 -10.96
N MET A 29 -10.43 -9.02 -10.93
CA MET A 29 -11.02 -8.01 -10.05
C MET A 29 -10.87 -8.38 -8.57
N ILE A 30 -11.10 -9.63 -8.21
CA ILE A 30 -10.95 -10.11 -6.83
C ILE A 30 -9.48 -10.01 -6.41
N GLY A 31 -8.56 -10.46 -7.26
CA GLY A 31 -7.11 -10.38 -6.98
C GLY A 31 -6.64 -8.94 -6.77
N TYR A 32 -7.06 -8.02 -7.63
CA TYR A 32 -6.73 -6.60 -7.52
C TYR A 32 -7.34 -6.00 -6.26
N GLY A 33 -8.60 -6.29 -5.96
CA GLY A 33 -9.27 -5.80 -4.76
C GLY A 33 -8.61 -6.30 -3.48
N MET A 34 -8.19 -7.57 -3.43
CA MET A 34 -7.45 -8.13 -2.29
C MET A 34 -6.09 -7.47 -2.14
N TYR A 35 -5.36 -7.28 -3.23
CA TYR A 35 -4.07 -6.57 -3.19
C TYR A 35 -4.25 -5.16 -2.63
N TRP A 36 -5.23 -4.43 -3.15
CA TRP A 36 -5.52 -3.07 -2.70
C TRP A 36 -5.89 -3.02 -1.22
N ALA A 37 -6.72 -3.97 -0.75
CA ALA A 37 -7.16 -4.01 0.64
C ALA A 37 -6.04 -4.35 1.62
N PHE A 38 -5.11 -5.25 1.24
CA PHE A 38 -4.07 -5.76 2.15
C PHE A 38 -2.73 -5.03 2.03
N PHE A 39 -2.44 -4.42 0.88
CA PHE A 39 -1.12 -3.82 0.62
C PHE A 39 -1.15 -2.31 0.38
N ASP A 40 -2.33 -1.68 0.45
CA ASP A 40 -2.43 -0.23 0.28
C ASP A 40 -1.85 0.48 1.50
N MET A 41 -0.83 1.30 1.28
CA MET A 41 -0.17 2.08 2.32
C MET A 41 -1.12 3.09 2.99
N ASN A 42 -2.17 3.52 2.31
CA ASN A 42 -3.15 4.47 2.85
C ASN A 42 -4.13 3.83 3.84
N ARG A 43 -4.11 2.52 3.97
CA ARG A 43 -5.01 1.76 4.84
C ARG A 43 -4.32 1.12 6.03
N LEU A 44 -3.16 1.63 6.39
CA LEU A 44 -2.42 1.14 7.55
C LEU A 44 -3.11 1.56 8.86
N PRO A 45 -2.93 0.79 9.95
CA PRO A 45 -3.44 1.19 11.26
C PRO A 45 -2.86 2.52 11.70
N VAL A 46 -3.63 3.31 12.45
CA VAL A 46 -3.19 4.62 12.92
C VAL A 46 -2.01 4.49 13.89
N GLY A 47 -2.15 3.66 14.92
CA GLY A 47 -1.07 3.43 15.88
C GLY A 47 -0.93 4.50 16.94
N GLU A 48 0.11 4.35 17.76
CA GLU A 48 0.47 5.25 18.86
C GLU A 48 1.61 6.16 18.42
N TYR A 49 1.50 7.46 18.68
CA TYR A 49 2.53 8.44 18.33
C TYR A 49 3.83 8.14 19.05
N VAL A 50 4.94 8.15 18.33
CA VAL A 50 6.28 7.88 18.86
C VAL A 50 7.15 9.15 18.81
N THR A 51 7.36 9.69 17.62
CA THR A 51 8.21 10.85 17.39
C THR A 51 7.93 11.50 16.04
N GLU A 52 8.53 12.67 15.80
CA GLU A 52 8.48 13.32 14.51
C GLU A 52 9.75 14.13 14.25
N LYS A 53 10.08 14.33 13.00
CA LYS A 53 11.19 15.18 12.57
C LYS A 53 10.80 15.95 11.31
N THR A 54 11.11 17.23 11.32
CA THR A 54 10.86 18.12 10.18
C THR A 54 12.13 18.30 9.36
N SER A 55 11.96 18.37 8.03
CA SER A 55 13.09 18.61 7.12
C SER A 55 13.77 19.96 7.40
N PRO A 56 15.05 20.14 7.00
CA PRO A 56 15.79 21.37 7.33
C PRO A 56 15.11 22.65 6.84
N ASP A 57 14.42 22.62 5.69
CA ASP A 57 13.72 23.78 5.14
C ASP A 57 12.27 23.91 5.62
N GLY A 58 11.79 22.97 6.44
CA GLY A 58 10.43 22.99 6.97
C GLY A 58 9.36 22.49 6.01
N THR A 59 9.71 22.00 4.83
CA THR A 59 8.74 21.57 3.81
C THR A 59 7.99 20.31 4.22
N TYR A 60 8.67 19.35 4.85
CA TYR A 60 8.10 18.06 5.20
C TYR A 60 8.30 17.76 6.68
N THR A 61 7.34 17.08 7.26
CA THR A 61 7.47 16.47 8.60
C THR A 61 7.14 14.99 8.47
N ILE A 62 7.98 14.14 9.05
CA ILE A 62 7.69 12.71 9.16
C ILE A 62 7.31 12.43 10.60
N LYS A 63 6.10 11.89 10.77
CA LYS A 63 5.57 11.44 12.05
C LYS A 63 5.61 9.93 12.10
N ALA A 64 6.16 9.38 13.16
CA ALA A 64 6.24 7.94 13.34
C ALA A 64 5.22 7.47 14.37
N TYR A 65 4.53 6.40 14.03
CA TYR A 65 3.52 5.76 14.88
C TYR A 65 3.86 4.29 15.06
N ARG A 66 3.62 3.79 16.24
CA ARG A 66 3.84 2.40 16.60
C ARG A 66 2.51 1.67 16.66
N THR A 67 2.41 0.54 15.96
CA THR A 67 1.22 -0.30 16.00
C THR A 67 1.56 -1.66 16.57
N ASN A 68 0.59 -2.27 17.24
CA ASN A 68 0.65 -3.65 17.68
C ASN A 68 -0.46 -4.42 16.96
N ALA A 69 -0.08 -5.24 15.97
CA ALA A 69 -1.04 -5.93 15.12
C ALA A 69 -1.58 -7.22 15.74
N GLY A 70 -1.22 -7.55 16.99
CA GLY A 70 -1.69 -8.74 17.69
C GLY A 70 -0.92 -8.99 18.98
N GLU A 71 -1.47 -9.81 19.87
CA GLU A 71 -0.91 -10.03 21.22
C GLU A 71 0.45 -10.72 21.20
N THR A 72 0.76 -11.48 20.15
CA THR A 72 1.97 -12.27 20.04
C THR A 72 2.97 -11.73 19.02
N THR A 73 2.64 -10.63 18.32
CA THR A 73 3.48 -10.08 17.28
C THR A 73 4.30 -8.90 17.78
N SER A 74 5.42 -8.66 17.12
CA SER A 74 6.26 -7.51 17.36
C SER A 74 5.53 -6.21 16.97
N TYR A 75 5.99 -5.10 17.51
CA TYR A 75 5.51 -3.80 17.07
C TYR A 75 5.90 -3.54 15.61
N SER A 76 5.13 -2.67 14.96
CA SER A 76 5.42 -2.16 13.63
C SER A 76 5.45 -0.64 13.67
N ILE A 77 6.31 -0.05 12.84
CA ILE A 77 6.44 1.41 12.73
C ILE A 77 5.83 1.87 11.40
N ARG A 78 4.95 2.86 11.49
CA ARG A 78 4.36 3.57 10.36
C ARG A 78 4.92 4.98 10.30
N GLY A 79 5.52 5.35 9.18
CA GLY A 79 5.99 6.71 8.93
C GLY A 79 5.02 7.46 8.03
N GLU A 80 4.52 8.60 8.51
CA GLU A 80 3.57 9.45 7.81
C GLU A 80 4.24 10.74 7.37
N LEU A 81 4.17 11.04 6.08
CA LEU A 81 4.72 12.27 5.52
C LEU A 81 3.64 13.37 5.51
N THR A 82 3.95 14.50 6.13
CA THR A 82 3.11 15.71 6.13
C THR A 82 3.74 16.76 5.23
N PHE A 83 2.92 17.39 4.39
CA PHE A 83 3.32 18.48 3.49
C PHE A 83 3.01 19.81 4.18
N ASN A 84 4.01 20.45 4.77
CA ASN A 84 3.79 21.63 5.63
C ASN A 84 3.41 22.89 4.86
N ASN A 85 3.86 23.03 3.61
CA ASN A 85 3.62 24.22 2.79
C ASN A 85 2.55 23.99 1.71
N SER A 86 1.74 22.95 1.86
CA SER A 86 0.75 22.56 0.87
C SER A 86 -0.53 22.09 1.57
N THR A 87 -1.63 22.10 0.84
CA THR A 87 -2.90 21.53 1.27
C THR A 87 -2.99 20.01 0.95
N GLN A 88 -1.93 19.44 0.43
CA GLN A 88 -1.89 18.00 0.14
C GLN A 88 -2.11 17.18 1.40
N LYS A 89 -2.84 16.09 1.24
CA LYS A 89 -3.08 15.15 2.34
C LYS A 89 -1.80 14.43 2.71
N THR A 90 -1.69 14.06 3.99
CA THR A 90 -0.61 13.20 4.47
C THR A 90 -0.61 11.88 3.73
N LYS A 91 0.57 11.26 3.64
CA LYS A 91 0.67 9.93 3.04
C LYS A 91 1.63 9.06 3.85
N ASN A 92 1.33 7.77 3.91
CA ASN A 92 2.21 6.80 4.55
C ASN A 92 3.35 6.46 3.59
N ILE A 93 4.59 6.63 4.05
CA ILE A 93 5.79 6.37 3.25
C ILE A 93 6.66 5.27 3.83
N TYR A 94 6.40 4.84 5.07
CA TYR A 94 7.22 3.85 5.75
C TYR A 94 6.33 2.89 6.53
N TRP A 95 6.55 1.60 6.33
CA TRP A 95 5.88 0.54 7.07
C TRP A 95 6.82 -0.64 7.23
N ASN A 96 7.23 -0.90 8.48
CA ASN A 96 8.14 -2.01 8.76
C ASN A 96 7.74 -2.71 10.07
N ASN A 97 7.92 -4.02 10.11
CA ASN A 97 7.65 -4.83 11.28
C ASN A 97 8.91 -5.00 12.15
N ARG A 98 8.71 -5.54 13.34
CA ARG A 98 9.78 -5.80 14.30
C ARG A 98 10.58 -4.55 14.66
N GLU A 99 9.89 -3.43 14.74
CA GLU A 99 10.44 -2.15 15.18
C GLU A 99 9.49 -1.54 16.21
N ASP A 100 10.04 -1.09 17.32
CA ASP A 100 9.26 -0.47 18.40
C ASP A 100 9.62 1.01 18.59
N THR A 101 10.66 1.47 17.93
CA THR A 101 11.10 2.88 17.95
C THR A 101 11.37 3.35 16.54
N ALA A 102 11.47 4.67 16.37
CA ALA A 102 11.78 5.26 15.08
C ALA A 102 12.92 6.27 15.25
N LYS A 103 13.96 6.08 14.45
CA LYS A 103 15.05 7.05 14.29
C LYS A 103 14.90 7.71 12.92
N ILE A 104 14.56 8.99 12.93
CA ILE A 104 14.36 9.76 11.70
C ILE A 104 15.51 10.76 11.56
N ASN A 105 16.21 10.71 10.43
CA ASN A 105 17.36 11.54 10.17
C ASN A 105 17.25 12.14 8.77
N TRP A 106 17.12 13.45 8.70
CA TRP A 106 17.10 14.16 7.41
C TRP A 106 18.51 14.38 6.90
N LEU A 107 18.82 13.83 5.71
CA LEU A 107 20.11 14.06 5.04
C LEU A 107 20.10 15.33 4.21
N SER A 108 18.91 15.70 3.71
CA SER A 108 18.68 16.92 2.93
C SER A 108 17.19 17.27 3.05
N ASN A 109 16.72 18.26 2.30
CA ASN A 109 15.33 18.68 2.34
C ASN A 109 14.35 17.64 1.77
N ASP A 110 14.85 16.71 0.97
CA ASP A 110 14.03 15.69 0.29
C ASP A 110 14.55 14.26 0.51
N LYS A 111 15.58 14.07 1.31
CA LYS A 111 16.15 12.75 1.59
C LYS A 111 16.19 12.50 3.09
N VAL A 112 15.60 11.40 3.52
CA VAL A 112 15.45 11.06 4.91
C VAL A 112 15.82 9.59 5.16
N VAL A 113 16.40 9.32 6.32
CA VAL A 113 16.67 7.95 6.78
C VAL A 113 15.71 7.64 7.92
N ILE A 114 14.94 6.57 7.80
CA ILE A 114 14.06 6.07 8.85
C ILE A 114 14.54 4.67 9.20
N ASN A 115 15.03 4.50 10.43
CA ASN A 115 15.55 3.23 10.93
C ASN A 115 16.53 2.55 9.96
N GLY A 116 17.42 3.33 9.35
CA GLY A 116 18.42 2.83 8.43
C GLY A 116 17.97 2.73 6.97
N HIS A 117 16.70 2.99 6.67
CA HIS A 117 16.18 2.96 5.31
C HIS A 117 16.12 4.38 4.74
N THR A 118 16.84 4.61 3.65
CA THR A 118 16.90 5.93 2.99
C THR A 118 15.77 6.05 1.98
N LEU A 119 15.02 7.15 2.07
CA LEU A 119 13.91 7.44 1.17
C LEU A 119 14.04 8.84 0.58
N GLU A 120 13.76 8.97 -0.71
CA GLU A 120 13.59 10.26 -1.37
C GLU A 120 12.11 10.63 -1.36
N VAL A 121 11.78 11.67 -0.59
CA VAL A 121 10.39 12.11 -0.48
C VAL A 121 10.09 13.19 -1.54
N PRO A 122 8.86 13.27 -2.01
CA PRO A 122 7.66 12.54 -1.57
C PRO A 122 7.40 11.24 -2.32
N ASN A 123 8.27 10.82 -3.23
CA ASN A 123 7.94 9.78 -4.21
C ASN A 123 8.28 8.36 -3.76
N GLU A 124 9.32 8.18 -2.96
CA GLU A 124 9.71 6.86 -2.49
C GLU A 124 8.96 6.46 -1.23
N LYS A 125 8.76 5.16 -1.08
CA LYS A 125 8.16 4.56 0.11
C LYS A 125 8.81 3.21 0.39
N TYR A 126 8.81 2.81 1.65
CA TYR A 126 9.28 1.52 2.09
C TYR A 126 8.12 0.74 2.73
N ASP A 127 7.86 -0.45 2.22
CA ASP A 127 6.85 -1.36 2.75
C ASP A 127 7.46 -2.76 2.79
N PHE A 128 7.65 -3.31 4.00
CA PHE A 128 8.29 -4.62 4.16
C PHE A 128 7.48 -5.78 3.56
N ARG A 129 6.21 -5.54 3.23
CA ARG A 129 5.32 -6.53 2.63
C ARG A 129 5.53 -6.70 1.12
N GLN A 130 6.28 -5.79 0.51
CA GLN A 130 6.51 -5.76 -0.94
C GLN A 130 7.97 -6.05 -1.29
#